data_822c89837979e700a43f84011d5b2988
#
_entry.id   822c89837979e700a43f84011d5b2988
#
_cell.length_a   1.000
_cell.length_b   1.000
_cell.length_c   1.000
_cell.angle_alpha   90.00
_cell.angle_beta   90.00
_cell.angle_gamma   90.00
#
_symmetry.space_group_name_H-M   'P 1'
#
loop_
_entity.id
_entity.type
_entity.pdbx_description
1 polymer ?
#
loop_
_entity_poly.entity_id
_entity_poly.type
_entity_poly.pdbx_seq_one_letter_code
_entity_poly.pdbx_strand_id
1 'polypeptide(L)'
;MKKIKTAIITLSALLAPLSYAGTFDRPDIRVPENRVVYSVYLRNYTNTGAAGTFNDLRKDLPRIKELGIDVIHLLPFYEMGVEHAKGSPYCIRNYKAVDSRYGTLEDLKALVDDIHKNGMQIWFDWVGNHTAYDNPWVTEHPEWYTERQDFDDVRSVESSNKELRSAMAECMKYWVEECGIDGYRCDFAHAPGRDFWTDIIGQVDPDHKLYWLAEGNEEGIANDWVRGAGGPFDSRYGWTYSEFLYQDHRNHKELVNKGNLDKALFHLGYPANRATFLTYIGSHDIFQGMENSVSPNTQDYIYGDNLNAFTVITMLAPGVPMVYMGQEINYSKAGGVGIMTDNEAVEWDKVDTDYLALVKELISLRHSEPALRTVEGKLVNHATDNDSVYVFERRNGDHSVVAMVNMSYAPVSFKITSPVIPSNEYRNRFGGDTTSLSGNILTLPGKGYAVYTKKDEPLDVRGYVIRLTVPGHTAENAVPKISVTTRDPLEVGGELTVLEPCDMKGVEGSPDVYTASVPYLPDFGYDITFTDGNTKSAWSDTIHMSAPADINHIVTD
;
A
#
# COMPACT_ATOMS: atom_id res chain seq x y z
N MET A 1 -3.72 45.47 -30.00
CA MET A 1 -4.00 44.14 -30.55
C MET A 1 -3.53 43.13 -29.51
N LYS A 2 -4.43 42.38 -28.94
CA LYS A 2 -4.06 41.33 -27.97
C LYS A 2 -3.33 40.23 -28.74
N LYS A 3 -2.04 40.01 -28.45
CA LYS A 3 -1.33 38.84 -28.95
C LYS A 3 -1.91 37.60 -28.28
N ILE A 4 -2.52 36.75 -29.07
CA ILE A 4 -2.99 35.42 -28.62
C ILE A 4 -1.72 34.56 -28.59
N LYS A 5 -1.27 34.16 -27.40
CA LYS A 5 -0.22 33.14 -27.24
C LYS A 5 -0.85 31.78 -27.47
N THR A 6 -0.36 31.07 -28.46
CA THR A 6 -0.84 29.69 -28.76
C THR A 6 0.13 28.71 -28.09
N ALA A 7 -0.40 27.77 -27.32
CA ALA A 7 0.35 26.66 -26.78
C ALA A 7 0.23 25.44 -27.71
N ILE A 8 1.33 24.81 -28.02
CA ILE A 8 1.41 23.55 -28.76
C ILE A 8 1.65 22.43 -27.75
N ILE A 9 0.79 21.43 -27.75
CA ILE A 9 0.90 20.25 -26.90
C ILE A 9 1.54 19.12 -27.70
N THR A 10 2.63 18.58 -27.23
CA THR A 10 3.27 17.38 -27.78
C THR A 10 3.42 16.33 -26.69
N LEU A 11 3.17 15.08 -27.00
CA LEU A 11 3.34 13.94 -26.10
C LEU A 11 4.65 13.22 -26.35
N SER A 12 5.46 12.96 -25.34
CA SER A 12 6.68 12.13 -25.45
C SER A 12 6.94 11.33 -24.16
N ALA A 13 7.36 10.10 -24.27
CA ALA A 13 7.64 9.23 -23.13
C ALA A 13 9.09 9.37 -22.63
N LEU A 14 9.29 9.63 -21.34
CA LEU A 14 10.59 9.64 -20.68
C LEU A 14 10.65 8.55 -19.61
N LEU A 15 11.58 7.62 -19.79
CA LEU A 15 11.92 6.57 -18.83
C LEU A 15 12.90 7.12 -17.80
N ALA A 16 12.42 7.81 -16.77
CA ALA A 16 13.21 8.14 -15.59
C ALA A 16 12.40 7.79 -14.34
N PRO A 17 13.03 7.25 -13.28
CA PRO A 17 12.33 7.08 -12.02
C PRO A 17 11.93 8.47 -11.53
N LEU A 18 10.64 8.75 -11.57
CA LEU A 18 10.08 9.96 -11.02
C LEU A 18 10.20 9.88 -9.49
N SER A 19 11.19 10.59 -8.95
CA SER A 19 11.12 10.90 -7.53
C SER A 19 9.88 11.78 -7.32
N TYR A 20 8.96 11.34 -6.54
CA TYR A 20 7.75 12.09 -6.14
C TYR A 20 8.07 13.37 -5.35
N ALA A 21 9.35 13.66 -5.17
CA ALA A 21 9.82 14.81 -4.44
C ALA A 21 9.53 16.08 -5.23
N GLY A 22 8.41 16.68 -4.95
CA GLY A 22 8.39 18.11 -4.96
C GLY A 22 7.41 18.89 -5.75
N THR A 23 6.27 18.35 -6.22
CA THR A 23 5.25 19.22 -6.80
C THR A 23 3.93 19.19 -6.04
N PHE A 24 3.54 18.05 -5.51
CA PHE A 24 2.48 17.93 -4.52
C PHE A 24 3.11 17.25 -3.33
N ASP A 25 3.08 17.87 -2.16
CA ASP A 25 3.84 17.43 -0.96
C ASP A 25 3.43 16.05 -0.43
N ARG A 26 2.36 15.47 -0.95
CA ARG A 26 1.91 14.12 -0.58
C ARG A 26 1.45 13.32 -1.79
N PRO A 27 1.82 12.03 -1.90
CA PRO A 27 1.17 11.11 -2.83
C PRO A 27 -0.34 11.11 -2.55
N ASP A 28 -1.17 10.99 -3.60
CA ASP A 28 -2.61 10.97 -3.43
C ASP A 28 -3.02 9.72 -2.62
N ILE A 29 -3.51 9.94 -1.41
CA ILE A 29 -3.98 8.88 -0.51
C ILE A 29 -5.28 8.22 -0.99
N ARG A 30 -5.98 8.85 -1.93
CA ARG A 30 -7.29 8.41 -2.43
C ARG A 30 -7.23 7.26 -3.42
N VAL A 31 -6.01 6.84 -3.86
CA VAL A 31 -5.82 5.70 -4.77
C VAL A 31 -5.00 4.61 -4.09
N PRO A 32 -5.55 3.94 -3.07
CA PRO A 32 -4.81 3.00 -2.24
C PRO A 32 -4.28 1.78 -3.01
N GLU A 33 -4.97 1.31 -4.03
CA GLU A 33 -4.54 0.15 -4.84
C GLU A 33 -3.25 0.37 -5.63
N ASN A 34 -2.83 1.63 -5.80
CA ASN A 34 -1.55 1.95 -6.44
C ASN A 34 -0.34 1.75 -5.53
N ARG A 35 -0.54 1.32 -4.31
CA ARG A 35 0.49 1.30 -3.27
C ARG A 35 0.87 -0.11 -2.88
N VAL A 36 2.12 -0.25 -2.47
CA VAL A 36 2.64 -1.44 -1.80
C VAL A 36 3.12 -1.03 -0.42
N VAL A 37 2.56 -1.65 0.60
CA VAL A 37 2.88 -1.38 2.01
C VAL A 37 4.01 -2.30 2.45
N TYR A 38 4.97 -1.76 3.20
CA TYR A 38 6.02 -2.51 3.87
C TYR A 38 5.88 -2.37 5.38
N SER A 39 5.53 -3.46 6.05
CA SER A 39 5.31 -3.47 7.50
C SER A 39 6.61 -3.76 8.23
N VAL A 40 6.98 -2.89 9.17
CA VAL A 40 8.27 -2.93 9.86
C VAL A 40 8.07 -2.96 11.36
N TYR A 41 8.75 -3.90 12.02
CA TYR A 41 8.91 -3.94 13.47
C TYR A 41 10.38 -3.74 13.85
N LEU A 42 10.70 -2.60 14.45
CA LEU A 42 12.09 -2.22 14.73
C LEU A 42 12.81 -3.20 15.65
N ARG A 43 12.12 -3.72 16.65
CA ARG A 43 12.73 -4.62 17.65
C ARG A 43 13.48 -5.79 17.00
N ASN A 44 12.94 -6.33 15.92
CA ASN A 44 13.47 -7.49 15.22
C ASN A 44 14.15 -7.12 13.88
N TYR A 45 14.39 -5.83 13.65
CA TYR A 45 14.91 -5.34 12.38
C TYR A 45 16.38 -5.68 12.14
N THR A 46 17.19 -5.76 13.20
CA THR A 46 18.63 -6.06 13.13
C THR A 46 18.98 -7.28 13.94
N ASN A 47 19.97 -8.06 13.49
CA ASN A 47 20.47 -9.25 14.18
C ASN A 47 21.71 -8.98 15.05
N THR A 48 21.83 -7.78 15.58
CA THR A 48 22.99 -7.37 16.40
C THR A 48 22.90 -7.80 17.86
N GLY A 49 21.80 -8.45 18.25
CA GLY A 49 21.51 -8.79 19.65
C GLY A 49 20.90 -7.64 20.46
N ALA A 50 20.65 -6.51 19.80
CA ALA A 50 19.90 -5.37 20.33
C ALA A 50 18.70 -5.07 19.40
N ALA A 51 17.71 -4.36 19.91
CA ALA A 51 16.62 -3.86 19.08
C ALA A 51 17.16 -2.98 17.94
N GLY A 52 16.59 -3.09 16.76
CA GLY A 52 16.83 -2.15 15.69
C GLY A 52 16.31 -0.76 16.05
N THR A 53 16.90 0.25 15.45
CA THR A 53 16.60 1.65 15.74
C THR A 53 15.98 2.36 14.53
N PHE A 54 15.42 3.55 14.73
CA PHE A 54 14.99 4.42 13.64
C PHE A 54 16.15 4.70 12.67
N ASN A 55 17.36 4.86 13.18
CA ASN A 55 18.55 5.11 12.36
C ASN A 55 18.98 3.88 11.56
N ASP A 56 18.69 2.66 12.02
CA ASP A 56 18.95 1.45 11.23
C ASP A 56 17.98 1.35 10.06
N LEU A 57 16.70 1.61 10.29
CA LEU A 57 15.70 1.67 9.20
C LEU A 57 16.03 2.80 8.20
N ARG A 58 16.47 3.98 8.67
CA ARG A 58 16.90 5.08 7.79
C ARG A 58 18.02 4.67 6.83
N LYS A 59 19.01 3.92 7.31
CA LYS A 59 20.12 3.43 6.46
C LYS A 59 19.64 2.49 5.36
N ASP A 60 18.53 1.80 5.59
CA ASP A 60 17.98 0.80 4.69
C ASP A 60 16.90 1.34 3.72
N LEU A 61 16.50 2.60 3.87
CA LEU A 61 15.50 3.21 2.98
C LEU A 61 15.83 3.11 1.49
N PRO A 62 17.12 3.20 1.04
CA PRO A 62 17.45 2.99 -0.37
C PRO A 62 17.07 1.60 -0.89
N ARG A 63 17.29 0.53 -0.11
CA ARG A 63 16.91 -0.83 -0.47
C ARG A 63 15.38 -0.97 -0.54
N ILE A 64 14.68 -0.43 0.45
CA ILE A 64 13.22 -0.45 0.51
C ILE A 64 12.63 0.31 -0.68
N LYS A 65 13.21 1.45 -1.03
CA LYS A 65 12.81 2.22 -2.22
C LYS A 65 13.08 1.47 -3.52
N GLU A 66 14.24 0.82 -3.64
CA GLU A 66 14.60 -0.01 -4.79
C GLU A 66 13.65 -1.20 -4.94
N LEU A 67 13.15 -1.76 -3.83
CA LEU A 67 12.12 -2.80 -3.84
C LEU A 67 10.80 -2.31 -4.47
N GLY A 68 10.56 -1.00 -4.47
CA GLY A 68 9.36 -0.37 -5.02
C GLY A 68 8.27 -0.11 -3.98
N ILE A 69 8.63 0.00 -2.71
CA ILE A 69 7.69 0.29 -1.63
C ILE A 69 7.20 1.74 -1.70
N ASP A 70 5.92 1.93 -1.44
CA ASP A 70 5.26 3.23 -1.41
C ASP A 70 4.97 3.71 0.01
N VAL A 71 4.70 2.78 0.93
CA VAL A 71 4.30 3.10 2.30
C VAL A 71 5.07 2.23 3.29
N ILE A 72 5.62 2.85 4.32
CA ILE A 72 6.15 2.14 5.48
C ILE A 72 5.09 2.16 6.57
N HIS A 73 4.61 0.98 6.98
CA HIS A 73 3.79 0.79 8.16
C HIS A 73 4.72 0.43 9.32
N LEU A 74 4.84 1.35 10.28
CA LEU A 74 5.69 1.18 11.45
C LEU A 74 4.85 0.63 12.60
N LEU A 75 5.15 -0.59 13.06
CA LEU A 75 4.53 -1.20 14.23
C LEU A 75 4.79 -0.36 15.48
N PRO A 76 4.07 -0.59 16.61
CA PRO A 76 4.16 0.26 17.77
C PRO A 76 5.60 0.46 18.26
N PHE A 77 5.96 1.70 18.43
CA PHE A 77 7.27 2.17 18.90
C PHE A 77 7.16 3.05 20.15
N TYR A 78 5.97 3.17 20.68
CA TYR A 78 5.67 3.98 21.85
C TYR A 78 6.30 3.39 23.10
N GLU A 79 6.48 4.21 24.16
CA GLU A 79 6.98 3.74 25.44
C GLU A 79 6.09 2.61 25.96
N MET A 80 6.68 1.43 26.14
CA MET A 80 5.98 0.24 26.58
C MET A 80 5.85 0.20 28.11
N GLY A 81 4.76 -0.43 28.57
CA GLY A 81 4.59 -0.83 29.95
C GLY A 81 5.56 -1.93 30.38
N VAL A 82 5.78 -2.02 31.67
CA VAL A 82 6.59 -3.07 32.29
C VAL A 82 5.77 -3.97 33.21
N GLU A 83 4.67 -3.46 33.73
CA GLU A 83 3.77 -4.20 34.61
C GLU A 83 2.87 -5.13 33.78
N HIS A 84 2.98 -6.43 34.02
CA HIS A 84 2.27 -7.50 33.30
C HIS A 84 2.53 -7.59 31.77
N ALA A 85 3.42 -6.79 31.23
CA ALA A 85 3.52 -6.49 29.79
C ALA A 85 4.13 -7.59 28.89
N LYS A 86 4.35 -8.78 29.32
CA LYS A 86 4.86 -9.95 28.53
C LYS A 86 5.77 -9.65 27.33
N GLY A 87 6.23 -8.41 27.18
CA GLY A 87 7.07 -7.96 26.07
C GLY A 87 6.31 -7.49 24.83
N SER A 88 4.99 -7.38 24.85
CA SER A 88 4.20 -6.91 23.72
C SER A 88 4.41 -5.42 23.43
N PRO A 89 4.68 -5.02 22.18
CA PRO A 89 4.76 -3.60 21.80
C PRO A 89 3.39 -2.91 21.85
N TYR A 90 2.32 -3.66 21.95
CA TYR A 90 0.95 -3.17 22.08
C TYR A 90 0.57 -2.79 23.50
N CYS A 91 1.40 -3.12 24.49
CA CYS A 91 1.23 -2.65 25.88
C CYS A 91 1.76 -1.22 26.03
N ILE A 92 1.00 -0.21 25.61
CA ILE A 92 1.46 1.17 25.56
C ILE A 92 1.29 1.83 26.93
N ARG A 93 2.41 2.30 27.50
CA ARG A 93 2.46 3.08 28.75
C ARG A 93 2.30 4.57 28.49
N ASN A 94 2.92 5.10 27.43
CA ASN A 94 2.86 6.51 27.12
C ASN A 94 2.71 6.73 25.61
N TYR A 95 1.56 7.20 25.20
CA TYR A 95 1.22 7.42 23.79
C TYR A 95 1.98 8.59 23.13
N LYS A 96 2.60 9.48 23.90
CA LYS A 96 3.36 10.65 23.39
C LYS A 96 4.87 10.49 23.54
N ALA A 97 5.35 9.32 23.94
CA ALA A 97 6.78 9.06 24.09
C ALA A 97 7.25 7.91 23.20
N VAL A 98 8.45 8.07 22.67
CA VAL A 98 9.15 7.01 21.95
C VAL A 98 9.79 6.06 22.97
N ASP A 99 9.74 4.76 22.72
CA ASP A 99 10.52 3.79 23.48
C ASP A 99 12.01 4.01 23.21
N SER A 100 12.78 4.24 24.27
CA SER A 100 14.21 4.61 24.20
C SER A 100 15.08 3.55 23.53
N ARG A 101 14.60 2.31 23.41
CA ARG A 101 15.29 1.24 22.68
C ARG A 101 15.41 1.51 21.18
N TYR A 102 14.46 2.28 20.62
CA TYR A 102 14.41 2.57 19.18
C TYR A 102 15.10 3.89 18.80
N GLY A 103 15.35 4.76 19.76
CA GLY A 103 15.98 6.07 19.57
C GLY A 103 15.23 7.20 20.27
N THR A 104 15.39 8.39 19.75
CA THR A 104 14.76 9.62 20.27
C THR A 104 13.62 10.10 19.34
N LEU A 105 12.86 11.08 19.79
CA LEU A 105 11.86 11.76 18.94
C LEU A 105 12.52 12.41 17.72
N GLU A 106 13.70 12.99 17.87
CA GLU A 106 14.47 13.59 16.79
C GLU A 106 14.92 12.54 15.75
N ASP A 107 15.29 11.34 16.20
CA ASP A 107 15.62 10.23 15.30
C ASP A 107 14.38 9.78 14.49
N LEU A 108 13.21 9.72 15.15
CA LEU A 108 11.95 9.40 14.48
C LEU A 108 11.56 10.47 13.45
N LYS A 109 11.65 11.76 13.82
CA LYS A 109 11.40 12.88 12.89
C LYS A 109 12.33 12.80 11.68
N ALA A 110 13.61 12.54 11.90
CA ALA A 110 14.57 12.39 10.83
C ALA A 110 14.29 11.15 9.94
N LEU A 111 13.77 10.06 10.51
CA LEU A 111 13.29 8.91 9.73
C LEU A 111 12.12 9.29 8.84
N VAL A 112 11.11 9.97 9.38
CA VAL A 112 9.93 10.42 8.61
C VAL A 112 10.33 11.35 7.47
N ASP A 113 11.19 12.33 7.75
CA ASP A 113 11.73 13.25 6.73
C ASP A 113 12.45 12.50 5.60
N ASP A 114 13.25 11.49 5.94
CA ASP A 114 14.00 10.73 4.94
C ASP A 114 13.09 9.78 4.16
N ILE A 115 12.03 9.24 4.76
CA ILE A 115 10.97 8.49 4.06
C ILE A 115 10.29 9.39 3.02
N HIS A 116 9.89 10.60 3.41
CA HIS A 116 9.28 11.57 2.51
C HIS A 116 10.21 12.01 1.38
N LYS A 117 11.50 12.27 1.67
CA LYS A 117 12.50 12.59 0.65
C LYS A 117 12.69 11.47 -0.38
N ASN A 118 12.45 10.22 0.02
CA ASN A 118 12.45 9.08 -0.89
C ASN A 118 11.11 8.90 -1.63
N GLY A 119 10.14 9.80 -1.44
CA GLY A 119 8.83 9.75 -2.07
C GLY A 119 7.96 8.60 -1.55
N MET A 120 8.18 8.16 -0.34
CA MET A 120 7.37 7.17 0.37
C MET A 120 6.52 7.84 1.45
N GLN A 121 5.48 7.15 1.89
CA GLN A 121 4.65 7.54 3.03
C GLN A 121 5.00 6.72 4.26
N ILE A 122 4.54 7.19 5.43
CA ILE A 122 4.63 6.45 6.68
C ILE A 122 3.30 6.44 7.42
N TRP A 123 2.86 5.25 7.83
CA TRP A 123 1.71 5.04 8.72
C TRP A 123 2.18 4.51 10.05
N PHE A 124 1.62 5.07 11.14
CA PHE A 124 1.88 4.58 12.48
C PHE A 124 0.80 3.59 12.91
N ASP A 125 1.21 2.59 13.67
CA ASP A 125 0.29 1.66 14.30
C ASP A 125 -0.31 2.29 15.57
N TRP A 126 -1.62 2.25 15.71
CA TRP A 126 -2.32 2.86 16.85
C TRP A 126 -3.17 1.85 17.60
N VAL A 127 -2.96 1.76 18.91
CA VAL A 127 -3.73 0.89 19.82
C VAL A 127 -4.81 1.71 20.50
N GLY A 128 -6.07 1.46 20.13
CA GLY A 128 -7.22 2.24 20.64
C GLY A 128 -8.10 1.51 21.63
N ASN A 129 -7.91 0.21 21.84
CA ASN A 129 -8.79 -0.63 22.65
C ASN A 129 -8.26 -0.92 24.06
N HIS A 130 -6.98 -0.69 24.31
CA HIS A 130 -6.36 -0.97 25.62
C HIS A 130 -5.10 -0.13 25.86
N THR A 131 -4.58 -0.17 27.08
CA THR A 131 -3.29 0.39 27.48
C THR A 131 -2.51 -0.61 28.32
N ALA A 132 -1.25 -0.32 28.62
CA ALA A 132 -0.51 -1.04 29.66
C ALA A 132 -1.14 -0.88 31.04
N TYR A 133 -0.86 -1.80 31.96
CA TYR A 133 -1.31 -1.72 33.37
C TYR A 133 -0.73 -0.51 34.10
N ASP A 134 0.50 -0.13 33.79
CA ASP A 134 1.23 1.00 34.37
C ASP A 134 1.12 2.29 33.53
N ASN A 135 0.15 2.37 32.61
CA ASN A 135 -0.22 3.63 31.98
C ASN A 135 -0.78 4.60 33.06
N PRO A 136 -0.30 5.85 33.14
CA PRO A 136 -0.79 6.82 34.14
C PRO A 136 -2.30 6.98 34.18
N TRP A 137 -2.97 6.88 33.04
CA TRP A 137 -4.43 6.97 32.94
C TRP A 137 -5.17 5.92 33.78
N VAL A 138 -4.57 4.75 34.03
CA VAL A 138 -5.20 3.71 34.89
C VAL A 138 -5.47 4.20 36.30
N THR A 139 -4.58 5.04 36.82
CA THR A 139 -4.72 5.61 38.17
C THR A 139 -5.36 6.99 38.18
N GLU A 140 -5.14 7.80 37.15
CA GLU A 140 -5.64 9.17 37.05
C GLU A 140 -7.11 9.20 36.60
N HIS A 141 -7.52 8.26 35.77
CA HIS A 141 -8.83 8.15 35.15
C HIS A 141 -9.36 6.70 35.16
N PRO A 142 -9.59 6.10 36.34
CA PRO A 142 -10.07 4.73 36.45
C PRO A 142 -11.41 4.51 35.70
N GLU A 143 -12.23 5.56 35.57
CA GLU A 143 -13.49 5.54 34.80
C GLU A 143 -13.31 5.42 33.31
N TRP A 144 -12.08 5.52 32.78
CA TRP A 144 -11.77 5.27 31.35
C TRP A 144 -11.56 3.79 31.06
N TYR A 145 -11.63 2.93 32.05
CA TYR A 145 -11.33 1.51 31.90
C TYR A 145 -12.54 0.64 32.26
N THR A 146 -12.64 -0.50 31.59
CA THR A 146 -13.66 -1.51 31.86
C THR A 146 -13.10 -2.67 32.67
N GLU A 147 -13.98 -3.40 33.36
CA GLU A 147 -13.61 -4.65 34.02
C GLU A 147 -13.33 -5.78 33.02
N ARG A 148 -13.89 -5.68 31.82
CA ARG A 148 -13.58 -6.60 30.73
C ARG A 148 -12.11 -6.44 30.34
N GLN A 149 -11.44 -7.55 30.12
CA GLN A 149 -10.08 -7.57 29.57
C GLN A 149 -10.09 -8.36 28.28
N ASP A 150 -9.57 -7.79 27.22
CA ASP A 150 -9.41 -8.48 25.94
C ASP A 150 -8.19 -9.41 25.97
N PHE A 151 -7.13 -8.99 26.68
CA PHE A 151 -5.90 -9.75 26.90
C PHE A 151 -5.45 -9.61 28.36
N ASP A 152 -4.65 -10.57 28.85
CA ASP A 152 -4.23 -10.63 30.27
C ASP A 152 -3.06 -9.72 30.62
N ASP A 153 -2.43 -9.12 29.62
CA ASP A 153 -1.28 -8.22 29.75
C ASP A 153 -1.62 -6.73 29.56
N VAL A 154 -2.89 -6.38 29.38
CA VAL A 154 -3.36 -5.02 29.13
C VAL A 154 -4.62 -4.66 29.91
N ARG A 155 -4.95 -3.38 29.97
CA ARG A 155 -6.19 -2.84 30.53
C ARG A 155 -7.08 -2.33 29.41
N SER A 156 -8.21 -2.99 29.19
CA SER A 156 -9.18 -2.60 28.18
C SER A 156 -9.89 -1.30 28.55
N VAL A 157 -10.07 -0.42 27.56
CA VAL A 157 -10.65 0.89 27.77
C VAL A 157 -12.18 0.88 27.63
N GLU A 158 -12.84 1.82 28.28
CA GLU A 158 -14.28 2.11 28.12
C GLU A 158 -14.47 3.02 26.89
N SER A 159 -14.61 2.39 25.72
CA SER A 159 -14.65 3.08 24.43
C SER A 159 -15.82 4.07 24.26
N SER A 160 -16.85 4.00 25.10
CA SER A 160 -17.96 4.97 25.11
C SER A 160 -17.62 6.27 25.81
N ASN A 161 -16.52 6.31 26.59
CA ASN A 161 -16.11 7.48 27.36
C ASN A 161 -15.56 8.57 26.43
N LYS A 162 -16.20 9.74 26.41
CA LYS A 162 -15.84 10.85 25.50
C LYS A 162 -14.54 11.54 25.87
N GLU A 163 -14.21 11.62 27.16
CA GLU A 163 -12.96 12.24 27.63
C GLU A 163 -11.77 11.38 27.20
N LEU A 164 -11.88 10.06 27.33
CA LEU A 164 -10.89 9.13 26.79
C LEU A 164 -10.70 9.31 25.29
N ARG A 165 -11.80 9.37 24.51
CA ARG A 165 -11.71 9.58 23.06
C ARG A 165 -10.96 10.86 22.70
N SER A 166 -11.27 11.96 23.41
CA SER A 166 -10.58 13.23 23.20
C SER A 166 -9.09 13.14 23.58
N ALA A 167 -8.76 12.50 24.70
CA ALA A 167 -7.36 12.30 25.10
C ALA A 167 -6.58 11.45 24.08
N MET A 168 -7.18 10.39 23.53
CA MET A 168 -6.58 9.60 22.46
C MET A 168 -6.41 10.42 21.17
N ALA A 169 -7.44 11.19 20.79
CA ALA A 169 -7.35 12.06 19.62
C ALA A 169 -6.23 13.11 19.75
N GLU A 170 -6.04 13.68 20.94
CA GLU A 170 -4.91 14.59 21.23
C GLU A 170 -3.54 13.90 21.09
N CYS A 171 -3.43 12.64 21.54
CA CYS A 171 -2.21 11.87 21.35
C CYS A 171 -1.94 11.55 19.87
N MET A 172 -2.97 11.26 19.11
CA MET A 172 -2.82 11.04 17.65
C MET A 172 -2.45 12.33 16.93
N LYS A 173 -3.12 13.46 17.23
CA LYS A 173 -2.76 14.78 16.68
C LYS A 173 -1.30 15.15 16.96
N TYR A 174 -0.81 14.86 18.16
CA TYR A 174 0.59 15.09 18.51
C TYR A 174 1.56 14.46 17.48
N TRP A 175 1.35 13.23 17.06
CA TRP A 175 2.22 12.58 16.07
C TRP A 175 2.05 13.16 14.67
N VAL A 176 0.85 13.56 14.29
CA VAL A 176 0.61 14.27 13.02
C VAL A 176 1.37 15.59 13.00
N GLU A 177 1.29 16.36 14.08
CA GLU A 177 1.92 17.69 14.21
C GLU A 177 3.44 17.60 14.35
N GLU A 178 3.94 16.66 15.18
CA GLU A 178 5.37 16.53 15.45
C GLU A 178 6.16 15.84 14.34
N CYS A 179 5.56 14.86 13.68
CA CYS A 179 6.24 14.02 12.70
C CYS A 179 5.74 14.18 11.27
N GLY A 180 4.55 14.73 11.05
CA GLY A 180 3.98 14.88 9.71
C GLY A 180 3.64 13.55 9.04
N ILE A 181 3.16 12.57 9.80
CA ILE A 181 2.82 11.24 9.29
C ILE A 181 1.67 11.28 8.29
N ASP A 182 1.54 10.24 7.48
CA ASP A 182 0.57 10.17 6.38
C ASP A 182 -0.65 9.28 6.69
N GLY A 183 -0.65 8.57 7.79
CA GLY A 183 -1.78 7.72 8.16
C GLY A 183 -1.60 6.90 9.42
N TYR A 184 -2.65 6.16 9.73
CA TYR A 184 -2.70 5.24 10.85
C TYR A 184 -3.23 3.86 10.44
N ARG A 185 -2.60 2.81 10.95
CA ARG A 185 -3.21 1.49 11.10
C ARG A 185 -3.78 1.40 12.51
N CYS A 186 -5.07 1.17 12.60
CA CYS A 186 -5.78 1.09 13.88
C CYS A 186 -5.89 -0.37 14.31
N ASP A 187 -5.16 -0.70 15.37
CA ASP A 187 -5.08 -2.03 15.98
C ASP A 187 -6.44 -2.49 16.53
N PHE A 188 -6.78 -3.75 16.26
CA PHE A 188 -7.98 -4.42 16.79
C PHE A 188 -9.23 -3.52 16.71
N ALA A 189 -9.40 -2.85 15.57
CA ALA A 189 -10.32 -1.72 15.42
C ALA A 189 -11.79 -2.04 15.72
N HIS A 190 -12.20 -3.30 15.57
CA HIS A 190 -13.57 -3.70 15.85
C HIS A 190 -13.93 -3.66 17.36
N ALA A 191 -12.94 -3.79 18.26
CA ALA A 191 -13.20 -3.86 19.70
C ALA A 191 -13.76 -2.54 20.29
N PRO A 192 -13.18 -1.36 20.01
CA PRO A 192 -13.76 -0.11 20.48
C PRO A 192 -15.03 0.31 19.73
N GLY A 193 -15.25 -0.22 18.53
CA GLY A 193 -16.45 0.01 17.75
C GLY A 193 -16.40 1.21 16.80
N ARG A 194 -17.33 1.21 15.81
CA ARG A 194 -17.38 2.22 14.74
C ARG A 194 -17.50 3.66 15.25
N ASP A 195 -18.37 3.87 16.23
CA ASP A 195 -18.63 5.22 16.77
C ASP A 195 -17.41 5.83 17.45
N PHE A 196 -16.59 5.01 18.10
CA PHE A 196 -15.32 5.43 18.66
C PHE A 196 -14.39 5.98 17.57
N TRP A 197 -14.21 5.25 16.50
CA TRP A 197 -13.34 5.67 15.40
C TRP A 197 -13.91 6.86 14.62
N THR A 198 -15.22 6.90 14.40
CA THR A 198 -15.86 8.04 13.74
C THR A 198 -15.61 9.33 14.50
N ASP A 199 -15.71 9.28 15.84
CA ASP A 199 -15.47 10.43 16.70
C ASP A 199 -13.98 10.83 16.69
N ILE A 200 -13.06 9.89 16.91
CA ILE A 200 -11.62 10.16 16.95
C ILE A 200 -11.12 10.66 15.59
N ILE A 201 -11.44 9.97 14.51
CA ILE A 201 -11.00 10.35 13.16
C ILE A 201 -11.54 11.74 12.81
N GLY A 202 -12.80 12.02 13.13
CA GLY A 202 -13.38 13.35 12.92
C GLY A 202 -12.69 14.45 13.73
N GLN A 203 -12.11 14.12 14.90
CA GLN A 203 -11.32 15.07 15.68
C GLN A 203 -9.89 15.24 15.15
N VAL A 204 -9.24 14.15 14.70
CA VAL A 204 -7.83 14.14 14.27
C VAL A 204 -7.68 14.66 12.85
N ASP A 205 -8.55 14.24 11.95
CA ASP A 205 -8.45 14.44 10.51
C ASP A 205 -9.79 14.86 9.90
N PRO A 206 -10.34 16.03 10.29
CA PRO A 206 -11.63 16.49 9.80
C PRO A 206 -11.64 16.74 8.26
N ASP A 207 -10.49 17.01 7.68
CA ASP A 207 -10.31 17.29 6.24
C ASP A 207 -9.89 16.05 5.43
N HIS A 208 -9.80 14.88 6.07
CA HIS A 208 -9.40 13.63 5.46
C HIS A 208 -8.06 13.68 4.68
N LYS A 209 -7.02 14.15 5.34
CA LYS A 209 -5.66 14.25 4.79
C LYS A 209 -4.79 13.02 5.11
N LEU A 210 -5.22 12.20 6.07
CA LEU A 210 -4.53 10.99 6.50
C LEU A 210 -5.19 9.75 5.90
N TYR A 211 -4.40 8.69 5.78
CA TYR A 211 -4.91 7.37 5.45
C TYR A 211 -5.26 6.58 6.71
N TRP A 212 -6.43 5.96 6.72
CA TRP A 212 -6.97 5.22 7.87
C TRP A 212 -7.20 3.75 7.51
N LEU A 213 -6.39 2.87 8.09
CA LEU A 213 -6.48 1.42 7.90
C LEU A 213 -7.05 0.77 9.16
N ALA A 214 -8.16 0.07 9.04
CA ALA A 214 -8.74 -0.70 10.14
C ALA A 214 -8.23 -2.14 10.15
N GLU A 215 -7.73 -2.60 11.30
CA GLU A 215 -7.51 -4.02 11.50
C GLU A 215 -8.75 -4.71 12.07
N GLY A 216 -9.13 -5.79 11.42
CA GLY A 216 -10.22 -6.66 11.85
C GLY A 216 -10.76 -7.48 10.68
N ASN A 217 -11.50 -8.53 11.02
CA ASN A 217 -12.17 -9.36 10.03
C ASN A 217 -13.50 -8.72 9.58
N GLU A 218 -14.14 -9.31 8.57
CA GLU A 218 -15.38 -8.81 8.00
C GLU A 218 -16.59 -8.94 8.93
N GLU A 219 -16.52 -9.81 9.92
CA GLU A 219 -17.56 -9.94 10.96
C GLU A 219 -17.48 -8.78 11.95
N GLY A 220 -16.26 -8.36 12.31
CA GLY A 220 -16.03 -7.23 13.22
C GLY A 220 -16.08 -5.87 12.54
N ILE A 221 -15.57 -5.76 11.30
CA ILE A 221 -15.55 -4.54 10.52
C ILE A 221 -16.42 -4.69 9.29
N ALA A 222 -17.67 -4.28 9.41
CA ALA A 222 -18.62 -4.32 8.32
C ALA A 222 -18.23 -3.37 7.17
N ASN A 223 -18.80 -3.56 6.00
CA ASN A 223 -18.50 -2.76 4.81
C ASN A 223 -18.78 -1.26 5.01
N ASP A 224 -19.77 -0.92 5.83
CA ASP A 224 -20.14 0.47 6.14
C ASP A 224 -19.12 1.21 7.04
N TRP A 225 -18.06 0.54 7.47
CA TRP A 225 -16.94 1.19 8.16
C TRP A 225 -15.92 1.79 7.20
N VAL A 226 -15.97 1.42 5.92
CA VAL A 226 -15.07 1.94 4.90
C VAL A 226 -15.72 3.10 4.16
N ARG A 227 -14.96 4.11 3.79
CA ARG A 227 -15.45 5.37 3.18
C ARG A 227 -16.30 5.17 1.94
N GLY A 228 -15.97 4.24 1.08
CA GLY A 228 -16.78 3.91 -0.10
C GLY A 228 -18.24 3.54 0.25
N ALA A 229 -18.52 3.24 1.52
CA ALA A 229 -19.85 3.00 2.07
C ALA A 229 -20.24 3.99 3.19
N GLY A 230 -19.53 5.12 3.31
CA GLY A 230 -19.79 6.17 4.30
C GLY A 230 -19.18 5.94 5.67
N GLY A 231 -18.15 5.10 5.78
CA GLY A 231 -17.43 4.82 7.01
C GLY A 231 -16.22 5.73 7.23
N PRO A 232 -15.59 5.65 8.43
CA PRO A 232 -14.45 6.49 8.77
C PRO A 232 -13.09 6.02 8.19
N PHE A 233 -12.97 4.77 7.75
CA PHE A 233 -11.72 4.18 7.29
C PHE A 233 -11.58 4.18 5.77
N ASP A 234 -10.37 4.31 5.25
CA ASP A 234 -10.09 4.19 3.81
C ASP A 234 -10.01 2.73 3.38
N SER A 235 -9.54 1.85 4.26
CA SER A 235 -9.45 0.42 4.01
C SER A 235 -9.50 -0.40 5.29
N ARG A 236 -9.60 -1.70 5.11
CA ARG A 236 -9.51 -2.68 6.20
C ARG A 236 -8.60 -3.84 5.83
N TYR A 237 -8.22 -4.63 6.81
CA TYR A 237 -7.48 -5.86 6.58
C TYR A 237 -8.32 -6.85 5.76
N GLY A 238 -7.70 -7.50 4.78
CA GLY A 238 -8.21 -8.68 4.12
C GLY A 238 -7.94 -9.92 4.96
N TRP A 239 -8.41 -9.93 6.20
CA TRP A 239 -8.08 -11.00 7.15
C TRP A 239 -8.58 -12.36 6.68
N THR A 240 -9.83 -12.44 6.27
CA THR A 240 -10.41 -13.67 5.73
C THR A 240 -9.65 -14.16 4.49
N TYR A 241 -9.19 -13.25 3.63
CA TYR A 241 -8.32 -13.61 2.51
C TYR A 241 -7.04 -14.30 2.98
N SER A 242 -6.34 -13.68 3.92
CA SER A 242 -5.08 -14.23 4.45
C SER A 242 -5.30 -15.51 5.22
N GLU A 243 -6.40 -15.62 5.99
CA GLU A 243 -6.78 -16.84 6.67
C GLU A 243 -7.09 -18.00 5.72
N PHE A 244 -7.76 -17.75 4.60
CA PHE A 244 -7.98 -18.81 3.61
C PHE A 244 -6.66 -19.35 3.06
N LEU A 245 -5.69 -18.49 2.75
CA LEU A 245 -4.39 -18.93 2.28
C LEU A 245 -3.62 -19.67 3.39
N TYR A 246 -3.62 -19.12 4.59
CA TYR A 246 -2.88 -19.65 5.74
C TYR A 246 -3.49 -20.94 6.29
N GLN A 247 -4.80 -20.94 6.56
CA GLN A 247 -5.52 -22.08 7.16
C GLN A 247 -5.61 -23.25 6.20
N ASP A 248 -5.89 -23.00 4.94
CA ASP A 248 -6.03 -24.05 3.93
C ASP A 248 -4.69 -24.79 3.75
N HIS A 249 -3.60 -24.04 3.68
CA HIS A 249 -2.27 -24.64 3.59
C HIS A 249 -1.88 -25.39 4.86
N ARG A 250 -2.10 -24.80 6.04
CA ARG A 250 -1.74 -25.40 7.34
C ARG A 250 -2.50 -26.69 7.63
N ASN A 251 -3.79 -26.72 7.29
CA ASN A 251 -4.68 -27.85 7.58
C ASN A 251 -4.67 -28.92 6.48
N HIS A 252 -4.36 -28.56 5.25
CA HIS A 252 -4.50 -29.39 4.06
C HIS A 252 -3.24 -29.42 3.19
N LYS A 253 -2.09 -29.62 3.77
CA LYS A 253 -0.72 -29.57 3.15
C LYS A 253 -0.61 -29.98 1.66
N GLU A 254 -1.64 -30.51 1.07
CA GLU A 254 -1.58 -31.10 -0.27
C GLU A 254 -2.33 -30.33 -1.35
N LEU A 255 -3.36 -29.55 -1.05
CA LEU A 255 -4.18 -28.92 -2.10
C LEU A 255 -4.87 -27.65 -1.59
N VAL A 256 -4.33 -26.50 -1.95
CA VAL A 256 -5.17 -25.31 -2.01
C VAL A 256 -6.22 -25.56 -3.08
N ASN A 257 -7.46 -25.61 -2.67
CA ASN A 257 -8.59 -25.90 -3.54
C ASN A 257 -8.92 -24.64 -4.36
N LYS A 258 -9.09 -24.79 -5.67
CA LYS A 258 -9.56 -23.74 -6.58
C LYS A 258 -10.79 -22.99 -6.03
N GLY A 259 -11.75 -23.71 -5.43
CA GLY A 259 -12.94 -23.11 -4.83
C GLY A 259 -12.64 -22.24 -3.60
N ASN A 260 -11.56 -22.50 -2.87
CA ASN A 260 -11.14 -21.66 -1.74
C ASN A 260 -10.40 -20.42 -2.21
N LEU A 261 -9.58 -20.51 -3.27
CA LEU A 261 -8.99 -19.33 -3.92
C LEU A 261 -10.06 -18.41 -4.51
N ASP A 262 -11.09 -18.98 -5.14
CA ASP A 262 -12.26 -18.24 -5.59
C ASP A 262 -12.92 -17.49 -4.44
N LYS A 263 -13.19 -18.18 -3.33
CA LYS A 263 -13.78 -17.57 -2.14
C LYS A 263 -12.89 -16.48 -1.56
N ALA A 264 -11.59 -16.72 -1.45
CA ALA A 264 -10.65 -15.75 -0.92
C ALA A 264 -10.65 -14.47 -1.75
N LEU A 265 -10.51 -14.57 -3.08
CA LEU A 265 -10.47 -13.43 -3.98
C LEU A 265 -11.83 -12.72 -4.10
N PHE A 266 -12.94 -13.46 -4.21
CA PHE A 266 -14.27 -12.88 -4.32
C PHE A 266 -14.85 -12.44 -2.97
N HIS A 267 -14.38 -13.03 -1.85
CA HIS A 267 -14.76 -12.58 -0.51
C HIS A 267 -14.28 -11.16 -0.21
N LEU A 268 -13.20 -10.72 -0.83
CA LEU A 268 -12.78 -9.32 -0.78
C LEU A 268 -13.88 -8.34 -1.27
N GLY A 269 -14.99 -8.90 -1.78
CA GLY A 269 -16.19 -8.13 -2.13
C GLY A 269 -16.03 -7.20 -3.30
N TYR A 270 -14.97 -7.38 -4.06
CA TYR A 270 -14.64 -6.57 -5.20
C TYR A 270 -15.45 -6.99 -6.44
N PRO A 271 -16.08 -6.09 -7.20
CA PRO A 271 -16.22 -4.64 -7.02
C PRO A 271 -17.49 -4.22 -6.28
N ALA A 272 -18.30 -5.19 -5.79
CA ALA A 272 -19.65 -4.93 -5.30
C ALA A 272 -19.70 -4.02 -4.05
N ASN A 273 -18.67 -4.07 -3.22
CA ASN A 273 -18.67 -3.40 -1.92
C ASN A 273 -17.79 -2.14 -1.86
N ARG A 274 -17.01 -1.85 -2.91
CA ARG A 274 -16.07 -0.73 -2.95
C ARG A 274 -15.14 -0.61 -1.73
N ALA A 275 -15.05 -1.66 -0.93
CA ALA A 275 -14.14 -1.72 0.18
C ALA A 275 -12.74 -2.02 -0.35
N THR A 276 -11.78 -1.22 0.06
CA THR A 276 -10.38 -1.50 -0.20
C THR A 276 -9.83 -2.38 0.91
N PHE A 277 -9.10 -3.41 0.53
CA PHE A 277 -8.52 -4.38 1.46
C PHE A 277 -7.00 -4.33 1.42
N LEU A 278 -6.38 -4.48 2.58
CA LEU A 278 -4.98 -4.83 2.69
C LEU A 278 -4.84 -6.35 2.47
N THR A 279 -4.11 -6.76 1.43
CA THR A 279 -3.86 -8.18 1.11
C THR A 279 -2.43 -8.56 1.49
N TYR A 280 -2.23 -9.71 2.11
CA TYR A 280 -0.92 -10.15 2.57
C TYR A 280 -0.87 -11.65 2.78
N ILE A 281 0.33 -12.23 2.70
CA ILE A 281 0.64 -13.60 3.10
C ILE A 281 1.50 -13.64 4.37
N GLY A 282 2.10 -12.52 4.76
CA GLY A 282 2.91 -12.37 5.95
C GLY A 282 2.54 -11.14 6.75
N SER A 283 2.44 -11.29 8.07
CA SER A 283 2.33 -10.20 9.04
C SER A 283 3.02 -10.62 10.33
N HIS A 284 3.18 -9.68 11.24
CA HIS A 284 3.69 -9.99 12.57
C HIS A 284 2.84 -11.03 13.31
N ASP A 285 1.51 -11.07 13.09
CA ASP A 285 0.63 -12.07 13.72
C ASP A 285 0.79 -13.45 13.12
N ILE A 286 0.93 -13.56 11.79
CA ILE A 286 1.14 -14.84 11.12
C ILE A 286 2.47 -15.46 11.53
N PHE A 287 3.55 -14.66 11.59
CA PHE A 287 4.88 -15.15 11.95
C PHE A 287 5.09 -15.30 13.46
N GLN A 288 4.32 -14.63 14.28
CA GLN A 288 4.36 -14.80 15.74
C GLN A 288 3.88 -16.18 16.19
N GLY A 289 3.06 -16.85 15.39
CA GLY A 289 2.37 -18.06 15.77
C GLY A 289 1.13 -17.77 16.59
N MET A 290 -0.03 -17.96 16.00
CA MET A 290 -1.26 -18.01 16.78
C MET A 290 -1.09 -19.00 17.92
N GLU A 291 -1.52 -18.61 19.11
CA GLU A 291 -1.43 -19.35 20.38
C GLU A 291 -1.30 -20.87 20.25
N ASN A 292 -0.22 -21.43 20.80
CA ASN A 292 0.05 -22.87 20.91
C ASN A 292 0.65 -23.62 19.69
N SER A 293 1.19 -22.98 18.68
CA SER A 293 1.92 -23.75 17.68
C SER A 293 3.37 -23.97 18.09
N VAL A 294 3.69 -25.23 18.30
CA VAL A 294 5.03 -25.75 18.64
C VAL A 294 5.98 -25.71 17.41
N SER A 295 5.55 -25.14 16.30
CA SER A 295 6.23 -25.21 15.01
C SER A 295 6.75 -23.84 14.60
N PRO A 296 7.90 -23.77 13.93
CA PRO A 296 8.41 -22.53 13.40
C PRO A 296 7.43 -21.95 12.38
N ASN A 297 7.00 -20.72 12.60
CA ASN A 297 6.10 -19.99 11.70
C ASN A 297 6.92 -19.21 10.67
N THR A 298 7.74 -19.90 9.93
CA THR A 298 8.48 -19.31 8.81
C THR A 298 7.64 -19.37 7.55
N GLN A 299 7.95 -18.50 6.61
CA GLN A 299 7.29 -18.46 5.32
C GLN A 299 7.36 -19.81 4.59
N ASP A 300 8.54 -20.45 4.59
CA ASP A 300 8.72 -21.80 4.03
C ASP A 300 7.87 -22.86 4.75
N TYR A 301 7.79 -22.78 6.07
CA TYR A 301 6.99 -23.73 6.84
C TYR A 301 5.49 -23.57 6.58
N ILE A 302 5.05 -22.30 6.48
CA ILE A 302 3.62 -22.00 6.30
C ILE A 302 3.18 -22.34 4.88
N TYR A 303 3.93 -21.92 3.87
CA TYR A 303 3.50 -21.96 2.47
C TYR A 303 4.26 -23.00 1.63
N GLY A 304 5.48 -23.38 2.03
CA GLY A 304 6.29 -24.37 1.32
C GLY A 304 6.33 -24.09 -0.19
N ASP A 305 6.13 -25.13 -0.98
CA ASP A 305 6.15 -25.04 -2.45
C ASP A 305 5.05 -24.15 -3.06
N ASN A 306 4.05 -23.75 -2.28
CA ASN A 306 3.00 -22.82 -2.74
C ASN A 306 3.36 -21.34 -2.57
N LEU A 307 4.49 -21.02 -1.94
CA LEU A 307 4.87 -19.64 -1.62
C LEU A 307 4.82 -18.73 -2.84
N ASN A 308 5.48 -19.13 -3.95
CA ASN A 308 5.50 -18.33 -5.16
C ASN A 308 4.10 -18.10 -5.74
N ALA A 309 3.27 -19.14 -5.77
CA ALA A 309 1.90 -19.04 -6.26
C ALA A 309 1.06 -18.08 -5.41
N PHE A 310 1.17 -18.15 -4.09
CA PHE A 310 0.44 -17.25 -3.18
C PHE A 310 0.94 -15.81 -3.25
N THR A 311 2.25 -15.63 -3.43
CA THR A 311 2.83 -14.30 -3.67
C THR A 311 2.28 -13.68 -4.96
N VAL A 312 2.24 -14.45 -6.06
CA VAL A 312 1.65 -14.00 -7.32
C VAL A 312 0.18 -13.61 -7.13
N ILE A 313 -0.61 -14.48 -6.50
CA ILE A 313 -2.04 -14.20 -6.27
C ILE A 313 -2.20 -12.93 -5.43
N THR A 314 -1.50 -12.83 -4.29
CA THR A 314 -1.62 -11.70 -3.35
C THR A 314 -1.23 -10.38 -3.98
N MET A 315 -0.12 -10.36 -4.70
CA MET A 315 0.38 -9.14 -5.33
C MET A 315 -0.48 -8.67 -6.50
N LEU A 316 -1.19 -9.57 -7.18
CA LEU A 316 -2.03 -9.24 -8.33
C LEU A 316 -3.54 -9.19 -8.00
N ALA A 317 -3.94 -9.62 -6.82
CA ALA A 317 -5.33 -9.53 -6.35
C ALA A 317 -5.82 -8.06 -6.28
N PRO A 318 -7.14 -7.83 -6.27
CA PRO A 318 -7.70 -6.55 -5.83
C PRO A 318 -7.24 -6.20 -4.41
N GLY A 319 -7.01 -4.92 -4.14
CA GLY A 319 -6.60 -4.43 -2.83
C GLY A 319 -5.17 -3.90 -2.79
N VAL A 320 -4.71 -3.56 -1.60
CA VAL A 320 -3.38 -3.00 -1.31
C VAL A 320 -2.49 -4.13 -0.78
N PRO A 321 -1.47 -4.58 -1.51
CA PRO A 321 -0.58 -5.61 -1.01
C PRO A 321 0.35 -5.07 0.07
N MET A 322 0.55 -5.90 1.11
CA MET A 322 1.53 -5.65 2.16
C MET A 322 2.60 -6.73 2.15
N VAL A 323 3.84 -6.31 2.28
CA VAL A 323 5.02 -7.15 2.52
C VAL A 323 5.47 -6.92 3.96
N TYR A 324 5.58 -7.98 4.74
CA TYR A 324 6.19 -7.89 6.07
C TYR A 324 7.73 -8.00 5.95
N MET A 325 8.46 -7.25 6.77
CA MET A 325 9.93 -7.20 6.72
C MET A 325 10.56 -8.61 6.75
N GLY A 326 11.46 -8.87 5.80
CA GLY A 326 12.10 -10.17 5.62
C GLY A 326 11.33 -11.14 4.71
N GLN A 327 10.03 -10.88 4.46
CA GLN A 327 9.26 -11.69 3.53
C GLN A 327 9.85 -11.64 2.12
N GLU A 328 10.29 -10.47 1.67
CA GLU A 328 10.85 -10.27 0.34
C GLU A 328 12.14 -11.05 0.06
N ILE A 329 12.85 -11.45 1.10
CA ILE A 329 14.07 -12.28 1.00
C ILE A 329 13.82 -13.75 1.33
N ASN A 330 12.57 -14.15 1.49
CA ASN A 330 12.14 -15.49 1.92
C ASN A 330 12.81 -15.90 3.24
N TYR A 331 12.75 -15.03 4.26
CA TYR A 331 13.37 -15.27 5.55
C TYR A 331 12.72 -16.46 6.25
N SER A 332 13.51 -17.51 6.45
CA SER A 332 13.05 -18.84 6.88
C SER A 332 13.61 -19.31 8.24
N LYS A 333 13.94 -18.38 9.14
CA LYS A 333 14.42 -18.75 10.45
C LYS A 333 13.35 -19.50 11.27
N ALA A 334 13.76 -20.57 11.94
CA ALA A 334 12.89 -21.28 12.85
C ALA A 334 12.39 -20.33 13.97
N GLY A 335 11.07 -20.22 14.11
CA GLY A 335 10.45 -19.31 15.06
C GLY A 335 9.89 -18.03 14.44
N GLY A 336 10.23 -17.71 13.19
CA GLY A 336 9.77 -16.51 12.50
C GLY A 336 10.28 -15.21 13.12
N VAL A 337 9.74 -14.08 12.69
CA VAL A 337 10.05 -12.75 13.25
C VAL A 337 8.91 -12.34 14.18
N GLY A 338 8.87 -12.94 15.37
CA GLY A 338 7.81 -12.70 16.35
C GLY A 338 7.95 -11.36 17.07
N ILE A 339 6.83 -10.75 17.43
CA ILE A 339 6.80 -9.46 18.13
C ILE A 339 7.06 -9.56 19.64
N MET A 340 6.95 -10.77 20.21
CA MET A 340 7.09 -10.99 21.66
C MET A 340 8.52 -11.37 22.08
N THR A 341 9.42 -11.64 21.15
CA THR A 341 10.77 -12.13 21.43
C THR A 341 11.85 -11.23 20.86
N ASP A 342 12.95 -11.05 21.62
CA ASP A 342 14.11 -10.26 21.18
C ASP A 342 15.09 -11.05 20.29
N ASN A 343 14.86 -12.34 20.09
CA ASN A 343 15.87 -13.26 19.54
C ASN A 343 15.64 -13.64 18.07
N GLU A 344 14.67 -13.05 17.41
CA GLU A 344 14.22 -13.48 16.08
C GLU A 344 14.41 -12.36 15.03
N ALA A 345 15.54 -11.68 15.10
CA ALA A 345 15.87 -10.63 14.14
C ALA A 345 16.07 -11.18 12.73
N VAL A 346 15.71 -10.37 11.74
CA VAL A 346 15.90 -10.73 10.33
C VAL A 346 17.39 -10.83 9.99
N GLU A 347 17.78 -11.92 9.37
CA GLU A 347 19.15 -12.13 8.86
C GLU A 347 19.21 -11.65 7.40
N TRP A 348 19.43 -10.35 7.22
CA TRP A 348 19.39 -9.67 5.92
C TRP A 348 20.42 -10.15 4.89
N ASP A 349 21.41 -10.92 5.29
CA ASP A 349 22.41 -11.56 4.44
C ASP A 349 21.95 -12.90 3.86
N LYS A 350 20.84 -13.45 4.36
CA LYS A 350 20.26 -14.70 3.87
C LYS A 350 19.16 -14.44 2.85
N VAL A 351 19.55 -14.11 1.62
CA VAL A 351 18.63 -13.73 0.56
C VAL A 351 18.35 -14.89 -0.38
N ASP A 352 17.09 -15.26 -0.53
CA ASP A 352 16.62 -16.02 -1.69
C ASP A 352 16.50 -15.07 -2.87
N THR A 353 17.51 -15.11 -3.75
CA THR A 353 17.61 -14.17 -4.88
C THR A 353 16.52 -14.36 -5.92
N ASP A 354 16.04 -15.58 -6.12
CA ASP A 354 14.99 -15.88 -7.08
C ASP A 354 13.63 -15.38 -6.57
N TYR A 355 13.38 -15.59 -5.28
CA TYR A 355 12.16 -15.07 -4.66
C TYR A 355 12.15 -13.54 -4.59
N LEU A 356 13.29 -12.92 -4.24
CA LEU A 356 13.41 -11.45 -4.26
C LEU A 356 13.16 -10.88 -5.67
N ALA A 357 13.68 -11.55 -6.71
CA ALA A 357 13.44 -11.15 -8.10
C ALA A 357 11.95 -11.25 -8.46
N LEU A 358 11.26 -12.32 -8.03
CA LEU A 358 9.81 -12.47 -8.19
C LEU A 358 9.06 -11.31 -7.53
N VAL A 359 9.34 -11.01 -6.26
CA VAL A 359 8.67 -9.94 -5.51
C VAL A 359 8.89 -8.58 -6.19
N LYS A 360 10.15 -8.26 -6.57
CA LYS A 360 10.48 -7.01 -7.29
C LYS A 360 9.70 -6.88 -8.60
N GLU A 361 9.64 -7.95 -9.41
CA GLU A 361 8.90 -7.92 -10.69
C GLU A 361 7.40 -7.74 -10.48
N LEU A 362 6.82 -8.40 -9.49
CA LEU A 362 5.39 -8.23 -9.18
C LEU A 362 5.05 -6.83 -8.69
N ILE A 363 5.90 -6.22 -7.86
CA ILE A 363 5.74 -4.83 -7.42
C ILE A 363 5.87 -3.88 -8.61
N SER A 364 6.88 -4.08 -9.47
CA SER A 364 7.07 -3.28 -10.67
C SER A 364 5.85 -3.39 -11.61
N LEU A 365 5.35 -4.61 -11.81
CA LEU A 365 4.14 -4.84 -12.61
C LEU A 365 2.93 -4.13 -12.02
N ARG A 366 2.77 -4.15 -10.69
CA ARG A 366 1.67 -3.46 -10.02
C ARG A 366 1.72 -1.95 -10.25
N HIS A 367 2.90 -1.36 -10.26
CA HIS A 367 3.08 0.07 -10.55
C HIS A 367 2.89 0.40 -12.03
N SER A 368 3.28 -0.50 -12.93
CA SER A 368 3.26 -0.22 -14.37
C SER A 368 1.94 -0.59 -15.05
N GLU A 369 1.13 -1.48 -14.46
CA GLU A 369 -0.05 -2.05 -15.15
C GLU A 369 -1.36 -1.43 -14.66
N PRO A 370 -2.04 -0.61 -15.47
CA PRO A 370 -3.28 0.03 -15.10
C PRO A 370 -4.38 -0.94 -14.63
N ALA A 371 -4.39 -2.16 -15.18
CA ALA A 371 -5.34 -3.20 -14.77
C ALA A 371 -5.23 -3.58 -13.28
N LEU A 372 -4.08 -3.34 -12.65
CA LEU A 372 -3.83 -3.69 -11.25
C LEU A 372 -4.08 -2.54 -10.26
N ARG A 373 -4.23 -1.31 -10.76
CA ARG A 373 -4.17 -0.10 -9.95
C ARG A 373 -5.51 0.54 -9.65
N THR A 374 -6.58 0.14 -10.30
CA THR A 374 -7.86 0.81 -10.16
C THR A 374 -8.86 -0.03 -9.40
N VAL A 375 -9.61 0.59 -8.50
CA VAL A 375 -10.82 0.00 -7.89
C VAL A 375 -11.86 -0.38 -8.94
N GLU A 376 -11.77 0.19 -10.14
CA GLU A 376 -12.65 -0.11 -11.28
C GLU A 376 -12.16 -1.30 -12.11
N GLY A 377 -10.92 -1.75 -11.91
CA GLY A 377 -10.39 -2.93 -12.59
C GLY A 377 -11.25 -4.16 -12.29
N LYS A 378 -11.69 -4.84 -13.33
CA LYS A 378 -12.52 -6.05 -13.16
C LYS A 378 -11.65 -7.22 -12.78
N LEU A 379 -12.08 -7.97 -11.77
CA LEU A 379 -11.59 -9.32 -11.49
C LEU A 379 -12.45 -10.32 -12.26
N VAL A 380 -11.80 -11.15 -13.07
CA VAL A 380 -12.47 -12.19 -13.86
C VAL A 380 -11.80 -13.53 -13.58
N ASN A 381 -12.55 -14.50 -13.10
CA ASN A 381 -12.08 -15.89 -13.02
C ASN A 381 -12.31 -16.62 -14.31
N HIS A 382 -11.31 -17.40 -14.71
CA HIS A 382 -11.37 -18.22 -15.89
C HIS A 382 -11.41 -19.71 -15.52
N ALA A 383 -12.43 -20.39 -15.99
CA ALA A 383 -12.49 -21.84 -15.90
C ALA A 383 -11.45 -22.47 -16.84
N THR A 384 -10.90 -23.58 -16.40
CA THR A 384 -9.96 -24.40 -17.18
C THR A 384 -10.49 -25.85 -17.25
N ASP A 385 -9.98 -26.63 -18.17
CA ASP A 385 -10.23 -28.07 -18.28
C ASP A 385 -9.37 -28.91 -17.30
N ASN A 386 -8.67 -28.25 -16.37
CA ASN A 386 -7.85 -28.89 -15.33
C ASN A 386 -8.11 -28.27 -13.96
N ASP A 387 -8.55 -29.09 -13.00
CA ASP A 387 -8.94 -28.63 -11.67
C ASP A 387 -7.75 -28.17 -10.79
N SER A 388 -6.52 -28.52 -11.17
CA SER A 388 -5.32 -28.12 -10.44
C SER A 388 -4.83 -26.72 -10.84
N VAL A 389 -5.41 -26.11 -11.86
CA VAL A 389 -4.96 -24.80 -12.37
C VAL A 389 -5.98 -23.73 -12.05
N TYR A 390 -5.52 -22.70 -11.36
CA TYR A 390 -6.30 -21.49 -11.08
C TYR A 390 -5.86 -20.37 -12.01
N VAL A 391 -6.83 -19.71 -12.66
CA VAL A 391 -6.59 -18.62 -13.60
C VAL A 391 -7.52 -17.46 -13.26
N PHE A 392 -6.95 -16.29 -13.06
CA PHE A 392 -7.73 -15.06 -12.94
C PHE A 392 -7.12 -13.93 -13.78
N GLU A 393 -7.95 -12.97 -14.11
CA GLU A 393 -7.58 -11.79 -14.89
C GLU A 393 -7.98 -10.53 -14.13
N ARG A 394 -7.09 -9.56 -14.12
CA ARG A 394 -7.40 -8.17 -13.80
C ARG A 394 -7.50 -7.41 -15.11
N ARG A 395 -8.58 -6.66 -15.31
CA ARG A 395 -8.83 -5.93 -16.56
C ARG A 395 -9.29 -4.52 -16.30
N ASN A 396 -8.69 -3.56 -17.01
CA ASN A 396 -9.14 -2.17 -17.03
C ASN A 396 -9.03 -1.63 -18.46
N GLY A 397 -10.17 -1.36 -19.11
CA GLY A 397 -10.19 -0.99 -20.52
C GLY A 397 -9.49 -2.02 -21.38
N ASP A 398 -8.46 -1.59 -22.11
CA ASP A 398 -7.63 -2.44 -22.94
C ASP A 398 -6.47 -3.12 -22.20
N HIS A 399 -6.21 -2.74 -20.94
CA HIS A 399 -5.18 -3.34 -20.11
C HIS A 399 -5.68 -4.64 -19.48
N SER A 400 -4.82 -5.65 -19.48
CA SER A 400 -5.15 -6.98 -18.93
C SER A 400 -3.91 -7.65 -18.37
N VAL A 401 -4.03 -8.13 -17.13
CA VAL A 401 -3.06 -9.01 -16.49
C VAL A 401 -3.73 -10.33 -16.19
N VAL A 402 -3.20 -11.41 -16.73
CA VAL A 402 -3.69 -12.78 -16.50
C VAL A 402 -2.69 -13.54 -15.67
N ALA A 403 -3.09 -13.97 -14.48
CA ALA A 403 -2.29 -14.81 -13.59
C ALA A 403 -2.78 -16.25 -13.64
N MET A 404 -1.85 -17.18 -13.67
CA MET A 404 -2.10 -18.62 -13.70
C MET A 404 -1.20 -19.29 -12.67
N VAL A 405 -1.75 -20.18 -11.88
CA VAL A 405 -1.00 -20.98 -10.91
C VAL A 405 -1.39 -22.45 -10.99
N ASN A 406 -0.40 -23.32 -10.94
CA ASN A 406 -0.59 -24.77 -10.84
C ASN A 406 -0.46 -25.20 -9.39
N MET A 407 -1.56 -25.67 -8.81
CA MET A 407 -1.62 -26.11 -7.41
C MET A 407 -1.13 -27.54 -7.20
N SER A 408 -0.90 -28.32 -8.28
CA SER A 408 -0.40 -29.69 -8.19
C SER A 408 1.13 -29.75 -8.18
N TYR A 409 1.70 -30.87 -7.76
CA TYR A 409 3.14 -31.12 -7.82
C TYR A 409 3.63 -31.54 -9.22
N ALA A 410 2.75 -31.99 -10.08
CA ALA A 410 3.08 -32.42 -11.43
C ALA A 410 2.93 -31.27 -12.43
N PRO A 411 3.73 -31.24 -13.50
CA PRO A 411 3.44 -30.37 -14.62
C PRO A 411 2.06 -30.69 -15.21
N VAL A 412 1.33 -29.64 -15.58
CA VAL A 412 -0.01 -29.80 -16.17
C VAL A 412 -0.13 -29.02 -17.47
N SER A 413 -0.84 -29.61 -18.42
CA SER A 413 -1.30 -28.94 -19.63
C SER A 413 -2.80 -28.71 -19.53
N PHE A 414 -3.26 -27.53 -19.94
CA PHE A 414 -4.66 -27.13 -19.79
C PHE A 414 -5.08 -26.12 -20.86
N LYS A 415 -6.38 -25.92 -20.98
CA LYS A 415 -7.00 -24.86 -21.78
C LYS A 415 -7.88 -23.99 -20.92
N ILE A 416 -7.92 -22.71 -21.23
CA ILE A 416 -8.92 -21.77 -20.69
C ILE A 416 -10.23 -22.00 -21.43
N THR A 417 -11.29 -22.30 -20.71
CA THR A 417 -12.58 -22.71 -21.29
C THR A 417 -13.64 -21.61 -21.23
N SER A 418 -13.71 -20.82 -20.13
CA SER A 418 -14.74 -19.78 -19.95
C SER A 418 -14.42 -18.83 -18.78
N PRO A 419 -14.71 -17.53 -18.87
CA PRO A 419 -14.93 -16.82 -20.13
C PRO A 419 -13.67 -16.84 -21.00
N VAL A 420 -13.85 -16.72 -22.30
CA VAL A 420 -12.72 -16.69 -23.23
C VAL A 420 -11.97 -15.37 -23.09
N ILE A 421 -10.66 -15.45 -22.96
CA ILE A 421 -9.79 -14.27 -23.02
C ILE A 421 -9.76 -13.79 -24.48
N PRO A 422 -9.97 -12.51 -24.77
CA PRO A 422 -9.93 -12.00 -26.15
C PRO A 422 -8.64 -12.43 -26.87
N SER A 423 -8.77 -12.74 -28.17
CA SER A 423 -7.63 -13.17 -28.98
C SER A 423 -6.67 -12.00 -29.21
N ASN A 424 -5.72 -11.87 -28.34
CA ASN A 424 -4.62 -10.92 -28.39
C ASN A 424 -3.31 -11.65 -28.15
N GLU A 425 -2.22 -11.04 -28.53
CA GLU A 425 -0.91 -11.50 -28.10
C GLU A 425 -0.65 -11.07 -26.66
N TYR A 426 -0.30 -12.03 -25.83
CA TYR A 426 0.07 -11.84 -24.44
C TYR A 426 1.54 -12.19 -24.24
N ARG A 427 2.24 -11.37 -23.49
CA ARG A 427 3.65 -11.58 -23.14
C ARG A 427 3.76 -12.15 -21.73
N ASN A 428 4.44 -13.28 -21.59
CA ASN A 428 4.79 -13.83 -20.28
C ASN A 428 5.86 -12.96 -19.61
N ARG A 429 5.55 -12.43 -18.44
CA ARG A 429 6.46 -11.52 -17.71
C ARG A 429 7.71 -12.22 -17.19
N PHE A 430 7.65 -13.52 -16.92
CA PHE A 430 8.75 -14.31 -16.37
C PHE A 430 9.46 -15.19 -17.42
N GLY A 431 8.84 -15.48 -18.53
CA GLY A 431 9.42 -16.29 -19.60
C GLY A 431 9.76 -15.52 -20.88
N GLY A 432 9.23 -14.31 -21.02
CA GLY A 432 9.43 -13.47 -22.21
C GLY A 432 8.67 -13.92 -23.47
N ASP A 433 8.10 -15.11 -23.48
CA ASP A 433 7.36 -15.66 -24.62
C ASP A 433 6.04 -14.92 -24.84
N THR A 434 5.69 -14.75 -26.12
CA THR A 434 4.41 -14.16 -26.52
C THR A 434 3.51 -15.25 -27.08
N THR A 435 2.26 -15.29 -26.62
CA THR A 435 1.28 -16.28 -27.05
C THR A 435 -0.15 -15.74 -26.98
N SER A 436 -1.06 -16.37 -27.70
CA SER A 436 -2.49 -16.22 -27.46
C SER A 436 -2.92 -17.17 -26.35
N LEU A 437 -3.64 -16.67 -25.37
CA LEU A 437 -4.08 -17.48 -24.23
C LEU A 437 -5.34 -18.30 -24.53
N SER A 438 -6.16 -17.86 -25.47
CA SER A 438 -7.39 -18.55 -25.87
C SER A 438 -7.15 -19.53 -26.99
N GLY A 439 -7.74 -20.72 -26.85
CA GLY A 439 -7.69 -21.78 -27.87
C GLY A 439 -6.40 -22.59 -27.89
N ASN A 440 -5.35 -22.15 -27.19
CA ASN A 440 -4.09 -22.88 -27.08
C ASN A 440 -4.06 -23.80 -25.87
N ILE A 441 -3.22 -24.84 -25.97
CA ILE A 441 -2.82 -25.63 -24.79
C ILE A 441 -1.68 -24.89 -24.11
N LEU A 442 -1.88 -24.55 -22.84
CA LEU A 442 -0.88 -23.94 -21.99
C LEU A 442 -0.31 -24.99 -21.05
N THR A 443 0.95 -24.83 -20.64
CA THR A 443 1.61 -25.77 -19.73
C THR A 443 2.26 -25.00 -18.60
N LEU A 444 2.04 -25.45 -17.35
CA LEU A 444 2.72 -24.95 -16.17
C LEU A 444 3.48 -26.09 -15.48
N PRO A 445 4.69 -25.84 -14.98
CA PRO A 445 5.37 -26.81 -14.12
C PRO A 445 4.60 -27.08 -12.83
N GLY A 446 4.96 -28.14 -12.12
CA GLY A 446 4.39 -28.41 -10.79
C GLY A 446 4.65 -27.24 -9.85
N LYS A 447 3.65 -26.80 -9.10
CA LYS A 447 3.70 -25.61 -8.23
C LYS A 447 4.13 -24.31 -8.96
N GLY A 448 4.10 -24.34 -10.29
CA GLY A 448 4.50 -23.23 -11.13
C GLY A 448 3.42 -22.18 -11.32
N TYR A 449 3.83 -21.06 -11.84
CA TYR A 449 2.98 -19.92 -12.17
C TYR A 449 3.38 -19.29 -13.50
N ALA A 450 2.47 -18.50 -14.06
CA ALA A 450 2.75 -17.61 -15.18
C ALA A 450 1.90 -16.34 -15.04
N VAL A 451 2.47 -15.22 -15.43
CA VAL A 451 1.79 -13.93 -15.47
C VAL A 451 1.95 -13.34 -16.86
N TYR A 452 0.83 -13.04 -17.47
CA TYR A 452 0.78 -12.51 -18.82
C TYR A 452 0.17 -11.11 -18.82
N THR A 453 0.78 -10.22 -19.58
CA THR A 453 0.21 -8.91 -19.92
C THR A 453 -0.05 -8.84 -21.41
N LYS A 454 -1.01 -8.00 -21.84
CA LYS A 454 -1.14 -7.70 -23.27
C LYS A 454 0.18 -7.19 -23.83
N LYS A 455 0.42 -7.40 -25.12
CA LYS A 455 1.66 -7.02 -25.82
C LYS A 455 1.89 -5.51 -25.87
N ASP A 456 0.84 -4.74 -25.81
CA ASP A 456 0.94 -3.28 -25.72
C ASP A 456 1.67 -2.95 -24.43
N GLU A 457 2.79 -2.29 -24.57
CA GLU A 457 3.78 -2.11 -23.51
C GLU A 457 3.14 -1.59 -22.22
N PRO A 458 3.51 -2.14 -21.04
CA PRO A 458 3.09 -1.56 -19.78
C PRO A 458 3.63 -0.13 -19.71
N LEU A 459 2.73 0.77 -19.38
CA LEU A 459 3.10 2.16 -19.19
C LEU A 459 3.74 2.31 -17.81
N ASP A 460 4.92 2.91 -17.73
CA ASP A 460 5.45 3.33 -16.43
C ASP A 460 4.66 4.56 -15.97
N VAL A 461 3.75 4.33 -15.04
CA VAL A 461 2.74 5.31 -14.70
C VAL A 461 2.74 5.66 -13.21
N ARG A 462 3.90 5.78 -12.62
CA ARG A 462 4.02 6.38 -11.29
C ARG A 462 3.54 7.83 -11.23
N GLY A 463 3.18 8.41 -12.35
CA GLY A 463 2.66 9.75 -12.52
C GLY A 463 2.84 10.25 -13.94
N TYR A 464 2.32 11.43 -14.18
CA TYR A 464 2.54 12.16 -15.42
C TYR A 464 3.63 13.21 -15.20
N VAL A 465 4.46 13.46 -16.21
CA VAL A 465 5.31 14.63 -16.23
C VAL A 465 4.72 15.64 -17.21
N ILE A 466 4.28 16.76 -16.69
CA ILE A 466 3.85 17.89 -17.51
C ILE A 466 5.06 18.78 -17.71
N ARG A 467 5.44 18.98 -18.96
CA ARG A 467 6.56 19.85 -19.34
C ARG A 467 6.02 21.09 -20.02
N LEU A 468 6.43 22.26 -19.55
CA LEU A 468 6.14 23.56 -20.13
C LEU A 468 7.42 24.15 -20.69
N THR A 469 7.44 24.48 -21.97
CA THR A 469 8.52 25.25 -22.59
C THR A 469 8.03 26.67 -22.88
N VAL A 470 8.73 27.65 -22.35
CA VAL A 470 8.42 29.08 -22.54
C VAL A 470 9.64 29.75 -23.16
N PRO A 471 9.76 29.76 -24.49
CA PRO A 471 10.95 30.32 -25.18
C PRO A 471 11.28 31.73 -24.74
N GLY A 472 12.54 31.97 -24.41
CA GLY A 472 13.05 33.31 -23.98
C GLY A 472 12.68 33.69 -22.55
N HIS A 473 12.06 32.77 -21.77
CA HIS A 473 11.74 33.01 -20.35
C HIS A 473 12.83 32.43 -19.44
N THR A 474 13.10 33.13 -18.35
CA THR A 474 14.01 32.68 -17.30
C THR A 474 13.29 32.68 -15.94
N ALA A 475 13.72 31.81 -15.02
CA ALA A 475 13.14 31.70 -13.69
C ALA A 475 13.17 32.98 -12.84
N GLU A 476 14.00 33.97 -13.25
CA GLU A 476 14.06 35.26 -12.57
C GLU A 476 12.80 36.12 -12.76
N ASN A 477 11.98 35.82 -13.75
CA ASN A 477 10.82 36.63 -14.09
C ASN A 477 9.54 36.13 -13.43
N ALA A 478 9.28 34.80 -13.46
CA ALA A 478 8.18 34.17 -12.76
C ALA A 478 8.29 32.64 -12.88
N VAL A 479 7.84 31.91 -11.88
CA VAL A 479 7.75 30.44 -11.91
C VAL A 479 6.31 30.05 -12.29
N PRO A 480 6.11 29.21 -13.33
CA PRO A 480 4.78 28.70 -13.65
C PRO A 480 4.21 27.86 -12.51
N LYS A 481 2.91 27.97 -12.30
CA LYS A 481 2.17 27.15 -11.33
C LYS A 481 1.21 26.22 -12.05
N ILE A 482 1.08 25.02 -11.52
CA ILE A 482 0.09 24.05 -11.97
C ILE A 482 -0.91 23.75 -10.86
N SER A 483 -2.19 23.68 -11.21
CA SER A 483 -3.27 23.24 -10.37
C SER A 483 -3.93 22.01 -11.01
N VAL A 484 -4.19 20.97 -10.25
CA VAL A 484 -4.78 19.73 -10.76
C VAL A 484 -6.17 19.56 -10.15
N THR A 485 -7.12 19.23 -10.99
CA THR A 485 -8.51 18.91 -10.59
C THR A 485 -8.77 17.45 -10.88
N THR A 486 -9.29 16.71 -9.92
CA THR A 486 -9.59 15.29 -10.06
C THR A 486 -10.91 14.95 -9.43
N ARG A 487 -11.49 13.80 -9.81
CA ARG A 487 -12.60 13.18 -9.10
C ARG A 487 -12.06 12.10 -8.17
N ASP A 488 -12.69 11.96 -7.00
CA ASP A 488 -12.39 10.84 -6.12
C ASP A 488 -12.76 9.52 -6.83
N PRO A 489 -11.80 8.63 -7.11
CA PRO A 489 -12.08 7.36 -7.78
C PRO A 489 -12.93 6.41 -6.93
N LEU A 490 -13.04 6.66 -5.61
CA LEU A 490 -13.83 5.87 -4.69
C LEU A 490 -15.28 6.35 -4.60
N GLU A 491 -15.60 7.55 -5.11
CA GLU A 491 -16.96 8.10 -5.13
C GLU A 491 -17.56 8.10 -6.53
N VAL A 492 -18.62 7.32 -6.74
CA VAL A 492 -19.41 7.37 -7.99
C VAL A 492 -20.17 8.69 -8.04
N GLY A 493 -19.77 9.57 -8.94
CA GLY A 493 -20.36 10.90 -9.08
C GLY A 493 -19.81 11.93 -8.10
N GLY A 494 -18.67 11.63 -7.46
CA GLY A 494 -18.00 12.51 -6.51
C GLY A 494 -17.72 13.90 -7.05
N GLU A 495 -17.66 14.88 -6.16
CA GLU A 495 -17.30 16.25 -6.48
C GLU A 495 -15.85 16.35 -6.98
N LEU A 496 -15.62 17.32 -7.86
CA LEU A 496 -14.26 17.62 -8.32
C LEU A 496 -13.45 18.18 -7.15
N THR A 497 -12.30 17.56 -6.88
CA THR A 497 -11.32 18.04 -5.91
C THR A 497 -10.22 18.79 -6.65
N VAL A 498 -9.89 19.99 -6.19
CA VAL A 498 -8.76 20.76 -6.70
C VAL A 498 -7.58 20.56 -5.73
N LEU A 499 -6.47 20.05 -6.26
CA LEU A 499 -5.23 19.99 -5.50
C LEU A 499 -4.61 21.39 -5.43
N GLU A 500 -4.00 21.73 -4.31
CA GLU A 500 -3.36 23.03 -4.12
C GLU A 500 -2.37 23.34 -5.24
N PRO A 501 -2.39 24.54 -5.80
CA PRO A 501 -1.46 24.93 -6.84
C PRO A 501 -0.01 24.84 -6.37
N CYS A 502 0.86 24.28 -7.20
CA CYS A 502 2.29 24.19 -6.91
C CYS A 502 3.15 24.80 -8.01
N ASP A 503 4.34 25.24 -7.65
CA ASP A 503 5.32 25.79 -8.57
C ASP A 503 5.92 24.66 -9.45
N MET A 504 6.00 24.89 -10.75
CA MET A 504 6.72 23.98 -11.65
C MET A 504 8.24 24.16 -11.46
N LYS A 505 9.00 23.08 -11.59
CA LYS A 505 10.47 23.11 -11.43
C LYS A 505 11.17 23.40 -12.75
N GLY A 506 12.12 24.30 -12.72
CA GLY A 506 13.03 24.51 -13.86
C GLY A 506 13.88 23.26 -14.15
N VAL A 507 14.13 22.99 -15.42
CA VAL A 507 14.98 21.88 -15.86
C VAL A 507 16.43 22.37 -15.96
N GLU A 508 17.34 21.67 -15.28
CA GLU A 508 18.77 22.00 -15.32
C GLU A 508 19.32 21.99 -16.76
N GLY A 509 20.02 23.02 -17.15
CA GLY A 509 20.55 23.19 -18.52
C GLY A 509 19.52 23.63 -19.57
N SER A 510 18.26 23.86 -19.20
CA SER A 510 17.19 24.32 -20.08
C SER A 510 16.39 25.44 -19.37
N PRO A 511 16.87 26.69 -19.42
CA PRO A 511 16.35 27.78 -18.57
C PRO A 511 14.90 28.18 -18.88
N ASP A 512 14.39 27.80 -20.04
CA ASP A 512 13.04 28.06 -20.53
C ASP A 512 12.09 26.84 -20.38
N VAL A 513 12.55 25.75 -19.74
CA VAL A 513 11.77 24.53 -19.58
C VAL A 513 11.46 24.30 -18.10
N TYR A 514 10.20 24.03 -17.82
CA TYR A 514 9.68 23.73 -16.49
C TYR A 514 8.96 22.38 -16.50
N THR A 515 9.00 21.67 -15.40
CA THR A 515 8.32 20.38 -15.23
C THR A 515 7.52 20.34 -13.96
N ALA A 516 6.41 19.61 -13.99
CA ALA A 516 5.63 19.21 -12.84
C ALA A 516 5.33 17.73 -12.92
N SER A 517 5.49 17.03 -11.79
CA SER A 517 5.01 15.65 -11.65
C SER A 517 3.60 15.69 -11.07
N VAL A 518 2.65 15.11 -11.79
CA VAL A 518 1.26 14.98 -11.35
C VAL A 518 1.05 13.52 -10.95
N PRO A 519 0.46 13.25 -9.76
CA PRO A 519 0.12 11.89 -9.35
C PRO A 519 -0.72 11.20 -10.42
N TYR A 520 -0.63 9.87 -10.48
CA TYR A 520 -1.52 9.11 -11.33
C TYR A 520 -2.96 9.21 -10.80
N LEU A 521 -3.81 9.77 -11.60
CA LEU A 521 -5.23 9.96 -11.32
C LEU A 521 -6.02 9.43 -12.52
N PRO A 522 -7.11 8.67 -12.31
CA PRO A 522 -7.85 8.04 -13.41
C PRO A 522 -8.47 9.04 -14.39
N ASP A 523 -8.99 10.14 -13.87
CA ASP A 523 -9.46 11.27 -14.67
C ASP A 523 -9.00 12.55 -13.99
N PHE A 524 -8.26 13.38 -14.69
CA PHE A 524 -7.84 14.66 -14.15
C PHE A 524 -7.85 15.77 -15.21
N GLY A 525 -8.11 16.97 -14.74
CA GLY A 525 -7.87 18.20 -15.47
C GLY A 525 -6.72 18.94 -14.85
N TYR A 526 -6.08 19.80 -15.58
CA TYR A 526 -5.08 20.70 -15.02
C TYR A 526 -5.12 22.08 -15.69
N ASP A 527 -4.76 23.07 -14.90
CA ASP A 527 -4.56 24.43 -15.33
C ASP A 527 -3.12 24.85 -15.06
N ILE A 528 -2.42 25.34 -16.08
CA ILE A 528 -1.10 25.95 -15.91
C ILE A 528 -1.28 27.45 -15.96
N THR A 529 -0.87 28.13 -14.90
CA THR A 529 -0.84 29.59 -14.84
C THR A 529 0.60 30.06 -14.85
N PHE A 530 0.88 31.05 -15.68
CA PHE A 530 2.18 31.62 -15.85
C PHE A 530 2.10 33.13 -15.78
N THR A 531 3.00 33.79 -15.03
CA THR A 531 3.02 35.23 -14.87
C THR A 531 4.46 35.73 -15.05
N ASP A 532 4.69 36.60 -16.00
CA ASP A 532 5.98 37.21 -16.32
C ASP A 532 6.03 38.67 -15.90
N GLY A 533 5.68 38.96 -14.67
CA GLY A 533 5.66 40.32 -14.14
C GLY A 533 4.48 41.20 -14.62
N ASN A 534 4.05 41.08 -15.88
CA ASN A 534 2.93 41.84 -16.43
C ASN A 534 1.95 41.00 -17.27
N THR A 535 2.28 39.82 -17.65
CA THR A 535 1.47 38.94 -18.50
C THR A 535 1.05 37.71 -17.75
N LYS A 536 -0.22 37.42 -17.70
CA LYS A 536 -0.78 36.18 -17.19
C LYS A 536 -1.27 35.33 -18.37
N SER A 537 -0.77 34.12 -18.47
CA SER A 537 -1.24 33.12 -19.41
C SER A 537 -1.76 31.92 -18.63
N ALA A 538 -2.83 31.29 -19.10
CA ALA A 538 -3.41 30.10 -18.51
C ALA A 538 -3.70 29.10 -19.63
N TRP A 539 -3.38 27.85 -19.38
CA TRP A 539 -3.77 26.71 -20.21
C TRP A 539 -4.58 25.77 -19.35
N SER A 540 -5.63 25.22 -19.93
CA SER A 540 -6.47 24.24 -19.28
C SER A 540 -6.63 23.06 -20.22
N ASP A 541 -6.46 21.86 -19.70
CA ASP A 541 -6.70 20.63 -20.43
C ASP A 541 -7.30 19.58 -19.52
N THR A 542 -8.01 18.60 -20.10
CA THR A 542 -8.59 17.48 -19.38
C THR A 542 -8.07 16.20 -20.00
N ILE A 543 -7.41 15.39 -19.20
CA ILE A 543 -6.87 14.11 -19.63
C ILE A 543 -7.81 13.02 -19.17
N HIS A 544 -8.43 12.34 -20.16
CA HIS A 544 -9.14 11.09 -19.95
C HIS A 544 -8.18 9.94 -20.16
N MET A 545 -8.14 9.04 -19.18
CA MET A 545 -7.21 7.92 -19.17
C MET A 545 -7.37 7.00 -20.38
N SER A 546 -6.50 7.13 -21.34
CA SER A 546 -6.21 6.07 -22.30
C SER A 546 -4.73 5.72 -22.39
N ALA A 547 -3.84 6.58 -21.95
CA ALA A 547 -2.41 6.30 -21.85
C ALA A 547 -1.69 7.37 -21.02
N PRO A 548 -0.76 7.05 -20.13
CA PRO A 548 0.15 8.02 -19.57
C PRO A 548 1.15 8.43 -20.63
N ALA A 549 1.46 9.70 -20.63
CA ALA A 549 2.43 10.27 -21.53
C ALA A 549 2.99 11.54 -20.90
N ASP A 550 4.24 11.84 -21.21
CA ASP A 550 4.76 13.18 -20.96
C ASP A 550 3.99 14.18 -21.81
N ILE A 551 3.42 15.16 -21.15
CA ILE A 551 2.66 16.22 -21.82
C ILE A 551 3.59 17.41 -21.97
N ASN A 552 3.89 17.79 -23.21
CA ASN A 552 4.75 18.91 -23.50
C ASN A 552 3.93 20.09 -24.02
N HIS A 553 3.98 21.20 -23.30
CA HIS A 553 3.45 22.48 -23.74
C HIS A 553 4.58 23.37 -24.24
N ILE A 554 4.45 23.89 -25.44
CA ILE A 554 5.36 24.88 -25.99
C ILE A 554 4.58 26.19 -26.17
N VAL A 555 5.00 27.22 -25.47
CA VAL A 555 4.45 28.57 -25.68
C VAL A 555 5.07 29.14 -26.94
N THR A 556 4.26 29.39 -27.95
CA THR A 556 4.68 30.14 -29.15
C THR A 556 4.20 31.58 -29.04
N ASP A 557 5.06 32.52 -29.40
CA ASP A 557 4.73 33.95 -29.45
C ASP A 557 3.60 34.24 -30.45
#